data_9cf63550c3b6fd172a5c61edd99dde03
#
_entry.id   9cf63550c3b6fd172a5c61edd99dde03
#
_cell.length_a   1.000
_cell.length_b   1.000
_cell.length_c   1.000
_cell.angle_alpha   90.00
_cell.angle_beta   90.00
_cell.angle_gamma   90.00
#
_symmetry.space_group_name_H-M   'P 1'
#
loop_
_entity.id
_entity.type
_entity.pdbx_description
1 polymer ?
#
loop_
_entity_poly.entity_id
_entity_poly.type
_entity_poly.pdbx_seq_one_letter_code
_entity_poly.pdbx_strand_id
1 'polypeptide(L)'
;MGSRITYKCLELIVKISIGANVVDGPWGGGNLFFKNFIHHFRNLGNEVVNNLSHDDIDIILLTDPRKDSSSSSFTHTDIKNYLKFVNSNALVVHRINECDERKNTEGVNNFYLEANKYADETVFVSTWIYKIYQNLGIDSSTSTIILGGGDSNLFNTKGKKEWNQSNKIRLATHHWSSNINKGLDVYKKLDKILSKKNFKDLVQFTYIGNLSSNIKLKNMTLVPPLYGIELANELKSHHIYITASLNEPSGNHHIEAAQSGLPILYMDSGGIPEYCDGFGIKFTYENLEEKLLELIKDYKKYFENLKNYPVNNKKMMNEYENLFEKILNSKEEIKKRRTIAHK
;
A
#
# COMPACT_ATOMS: atom_id res chain seq x y z
N MET A 1 -38.93 27.92 -26.52
CA MET A 1 -37.48 28.09 -26.26
C MET A 1 -37.30 28.19 -24.76
N GLY A 2 -37.03 27.10 -24.09
CA GLY A 2 -36.75 27.04 -22.66
C GLY A 2 -35.25 26.91 -22.44
N SER A 3 -34.61 27.97 -21.95
CA SER A 3 -33.20 27.95 -21.55
C SER A 3 -33.04 27.05 -20.33
N ARG A 4 -32.42 25.89 -20.49
CA ARG A 4 -31.91 25.10 -19.39
C ARG A 4 -30.72 25.88 -18.78
N ILE A 5 -30.95 26.51 -17.65
CA ILE A 5 -29.90 27.01 -16.78
C ILE A 5 -29.28 25.77 -16.12
N THR A 6 -28.15 25.33 -16.65
CA THR A 6 -27.28 24.37 -15.96
C THR A 6 -26.60 25.13 -14.83
N TYR A 7 -27.07 24.94 -13.60
CA TYR A 7 -26.33 25.32 -12.41
C TYR A 7 -25.08 24.43 -12.38
N LYS A 8 -23.94 25.01 -12.77
CA LYS A 8 -22.64 24.47 -12.39
C LYS A 8 -22.58 24.58 -10.88
N CYS A 9 -22.73 23.46 -10.16
CA CYS A 9 -22.35 23.40 -8.76
C CYS A 9 -20.91 23.95 -8.69
N LEU A 10 -20.70 25.05 -8.00
CA LEU A 10 -19.36 25.49 -7.62
C LEU A 10 -18.83 24.37 -6.74
N GLU A 11 -17.97 23.51 -7.30
CA GLU A 11 -17.22 22.55 -6.51
C GLU A 11 -16.42 23.37 -5.50
N LEU A 12 -16.72 23.21 -4.22
CA LEU A 12 -15.98 23.87 -3.15
C LEU A 12 -14.53 23.41 -3.24
N ILE A 13 -13.61 24.34 -3.46
CA ILE A 13 -12.17 24.07 -3.38
C ILE A 13 -11.86 23.72 -1.92
N VAL A 14 -11.35 22.54 -1.69
CA VAL A 14 -11.00 22.03 -0.35
C VAL A 14 -9.50 22.21 -0.14
N LYS A 15 -9.10 22.75 1.01
CA LYS A 15 -7.69 22.82 1.42
C LYS A 15 -7.34 21.60 2.28
N ILE A 16 -6.46 20.76 1.79
CA ILE A 16 -6.02 19.52 2.43
C ILE A 16 -4.57 19.67 2.90
N SER A 17 -4.30 19.40 4.17
CA SER A 17 -2.94 19.29 4.70
C SER A 17 -2.58 17.83 4.91
N ILE A 18 -1.50 17.36 4.27
CA ILE A 18 -0.99 16.00 4.40
C ILE A 18 0.26 15.96 5.27
N GLY A 19 0.25 15.14 6.34
CA GLY A 19 1.34 14.99 7.31
C GLY A 19 2.56 14.27 6.76
N ALA A 20 3.09 14.73 5.62
CA ALA A 20 4.19 14.03 4.96
C ALA A 20 5.20 14.97 4.31
N ASN A 21 6.48 14.61 4.45
CA ASN A 21 7.57 15.17 3.66
C ASN A 21 7.75 14.30 2.42
N VAL A 22 7.46 14.86 1.24
CA VAL A 22 7.62 14.16 -0.04
C VAL A 22 9.04 14.37 -0.57
N VAL A 23 9.68 13.28 -0.95
CA VAL A 23 11.05 13.28 -1.48
C VAL A 23 11.06 12.74 -2.92
N ASP A 24 11.99 13.24 -3.73
CA ASP A 24 12.20 12.70 -5.06
C ASP A 24 13.03 11.42 -5.04
N GLY A 25 12.76 10.53 -6.00
CA GLY A 25 13.45 9.26 -6.11
C GLY A 25 12.69 8.06 -5.51
N PRO A 26 13.33 6.90 -5.39
CA PRO A 26 12.73 5.62 -5.02
C PRO A 26 12.64 5.46 -3.49
N TRP A 27 11.76 6.22 -2.85
CA TRP A 27 11.55 6.20 -1.40
C TRP A 27 10.28 5.42 -1.02
N GLY A 28 10.28 4.11 -1.10
CA GLY A 28 9.24 3.24 -0.54
C GLY A 28 7.77 3.60 -0.84
N GLY A 29 6.86 2.71 -0.42
CA GLY A 29 5.43 2.84 -0.73
C GLY A 29 4.72 4.04 -0.12
N GLY A 30 5.17 4.52 1.04
CA GLY A 30 4.59 5.71 1.66
C GLY A 30 4.77 6.96 0.83
N ASN A 31 5.99 7.20 0.34
CA ASN A 31 6.27 8.37 -0.50
C ASN A 31 5.51 8.32 -1.84
N LEU A 32 5.35 7.13 -2.43
CA LEU A 32 4.55 6.98 -3.64
C LEU A 32 3.07 7.28 -3.39
N PHE A 33 2.52 6.85 -2.24
CA PHE A 33 1.17 7.22 -1.83
C PHE A 33 1.01 8.75 -1.78
N PHE A 34 1.94 9.45 -1.14
CA PHE A 34 1.87 10.92 -1.01
C PHE A 34 1.92 11.63 -2.37
N LYS A 35 2.82 11.21 -3.27
CA LYS A 35 2.90 11.75 -4.63
C LYS A 35 1.59 11.57 -5.40
N ASN A 36 1.02 10.38 -5.37
CA ASN A 36 -0.25 10.06 -6.02
C ASN A 36 -1.41 10.86 -5.41
N PHE A 37 -1.45 10.99 -4.09
CA PHE A 37 -2.46 11.74 -3.37
C PHE A 37 -2.44 13.22 -3.74
N ILE A 38 -1.27 13.86 -3.64
CA ILE A 38 -1.10 15.28 -3.97
C ILE A 38 -1.47 15.54 -5.43
N HIS A 39 -1.00 14.71 -6.35
CA HIS A 39 -1.30 14.83 -7.77
C HIS A 39 -2.81 14.72 -8.05
N HIS A 40 -3.46 13.70 -7.46
CA HIS A 40 -4.89 13.46 -7.65
C HIS A 40 -5.74 14.64 -7.17
N PHE A 41 -5.57 15.06 -5.91
CA PHE A 41 -6.40 16.12 -5.33
C PHE A 41 -6.13 17.49 -5.97
N ARG A 42 -4.90 17.80 -6.37
CA ARG A 42 -4.60 19.03 -7.14
C ARG A 42 -5.24 19.01 -8.52
N ASN A 43 -5.30 17.87 -9.20
CA ASN A 43 -5.97 17.76 -10.50
C ASN A 43 -7.50 17.94 -10.39
N LEU A 44 -8.10 17.70 -9.23
CA LEU A 44 -9.49 18.01 -8.93
C LEU A 44 -9.71 19.49 -8.52
N GLY A 45 -8.67 20.34 -8.57
CA GLY A 45 -8.73 21.74 -8.22
C GLY A 45 -8.54 22.06 -6.74
N ASN A 46 -8.28 21.06 -5.88
CA ASN A 46 -8.06 21.26 -4.45
C ASN A 46 -6.67 21.84 -4.16
N GLU A 47 -6.54 22.58 -3.07
CA GLU A 47 -5.25 23.00 -2.54
C GLU A 47 -4.68 21.90 -1.63
N VAL A 48 -3.44 21.47 -1.90
CA VAL A 48 -2.77 20.46 -1.06
C VAL A 48 -1.45 21.01 -0.55
N VAL A 49 -1.35 21.11 0.77
CA VAL A 49 -0.16 21.58 1.52
C VAL A 49 0.36 20.46 2.43
N ASN A 50 1.55 20.62 3.01
CA ASN A 50 2.14 19.65 3.92
C ASN A 50 2.54 20.26 5.27
N ASN A 51 1.83 21.27 5.71
CA ASN A 51 2.08 21.98 6.96
C ASN A 51 0.77 22.47 7.59
N LEU A 52 0.81 22.96 8.82
CA LEU A 52 -0.33 23.50 9.56
C LEU A 52 -0.23 25.04 9.75
N SER A 53 0.40 25.75 8.80
CA SER A 53 0.58 27.20 8.88
C SER A 53 -0.62 28.01 8.39
N HIS A 54 -1.58 27.38 7.72
CA HIS A 54 -2.78 28.00 7.16
C HIS A 54 -3.94 27.88 8.13
N ASP A 55 -4.72 28.93 8.32
CA ASP A 55 -5.88 28.96 9.25
C ASP A 55 -7.18 28.43 8.63
N ASP A 56 -7.19 28.13 7.34
CA ASP A 56 -8.31 27.72 6.52
C ASP A 56 -8.22 26.25 6.03
N ILE A 57 -7.44 25.38 6.71
CA ILE A 57 -7.37 23.96 6.35
C ILE A 57 -8.71 23.29 6.65
N ASP A 58 -9.29 22.62 5.65
CA ASP A 58 -10.53 21.85 5.78
C ASP A 58 -10.29 20.43 6.28
N ILE A 59 -9.26 19.75 5.74
CA ILE A 59 -8.95 18.36 6.07
C ILE A 59 -7.47 18.22 6.37
N ILE A 60 -7.15 17.56 7.47
CA ILE A 60 -5.80 17.17 7.87
C ILE A 60 -5.68 15.66 7.73
N LEU A 61 -4.75 15.17 6.90
CA LEU A 61 -4.43 13.75 6.77
C LEU A 61 -3.16 13.43 7.56
N LEU A 62 -3.31 12.87 8.76
CA LEU A 62 -2.21 12.34 9.55
C LEU A 62 -1.79 10.97 9.01
N THR A 63 -0.50 10.75 8.80
CA THR A 63 0.02 9.49 8.23
C THR A 63 1.07 8.83 9.10
N ASP A 64 2.07 9.58 9.57
CA ASP A 64 3.07 9.10 10.52
C ASP A 64 3.15 10.08 11.69
N PRO A 65 2.61 9.73 12.86
CA PRO A 65 2.57 10.62 14.01
C PRO A 65 3.92 10.79 14.73
N ARG A 66 4.99 10.10 14.32
CA ARG A 66 6.28 10.08 14.98
C ARG A 66 7.11 11.32 14.62
N LYS A 67 7.53 12.07 15.63
CA LYS A 67 8.33 13.30 15.45
C LYS A 67 9.69 13.04 14.78
N ASP A 68 10.31 11.92 15.09
CA ASP A 68 11.66 11.58 14.60
C ASP A 68 11.63 10.91 13.22
N SER A 69 10.46 10.76 12.63
CA SER A 69 10.32 10.23 11.27
C SER A 69 10.60 11.30 10.24
N SER A 70 11.60 11.09 9.40
CA SER A 70 11.93 12.00 8.29
C SER A 70 10.79 12.16 7.28
N SER A 71 9.87 11.21 7.23
CA SER A 71 8.67 11.26 6.37
C SER A 71 7.52 12.07 6.96
N SER A 72 7.54 12.39 8.25
CA SER A 72 6.50 13.17 8.93
C SER A 72 6.78 14.66 8.83
N SER A 73 5.77 15.46 8.46
CA SER A 73 5.86 16.93 8.45
C SER A 73 5.21 17.57 9.67
N PHE A 74 4.30 16.87 10.33
CA PHE A 74 3.68 17.26 11.60
C PHE A 74 3.14 16.03 12.33
N THR A 75 2.96 16.16 13.63
CA THR A 75 2.53 15.10 14.53
C THR A 75 1.07 15.29 14.99
N HIS A 76 0.53 14.31 15.69
CA HIS A 76 -0.77 14.44 16.37
C HIS A 76 -0.79 15.56 17.42
N THR A 77 0.35 15.87 18.06
CA THR A 77 0.46 16.97 19.03
C THR A 77 0.33 18.32 18.31
N ASP A 78 0.90 18.45 17.11
CA ASP A 78 0.76 19.67 16.30
C ASP A 78 -0.70 19.83 15.84
N ILE A 79 -1.36 18.74 15.46
CA ILE A 79 -2.80 18.73 15.12
C ILE A 79 -3.65 19.16 16.32
N LYS A 80 -3.38 18.62 17.52
CA LYS A 80 -4.05 19.04 18.75
C LYS A 80 -3.97 20.55 18.96
N ASN A 81 -2.78 21.13 18.82
CA ASN A 81 -2.56 22.57 18.97
C ASN A 81 -3.27 23.36 17.87
N TYR A 82 -3.23 22.88 16.63
CA TYR A 82 -3.92 23.49 15.50
C TYR A 82 -5.44 23.57 15.74
N LEU A 83 -6.06 22.45 16.11
CA LEU A 83 -7.50 22.38 16.41
C LEU A 83 -7.89 23.28 17.59
N LYS A 84 -7.02 23.43 18.59
CA LYS A 84 -7.29 24.22 19.78
C LYS A 84 -7.11 25.73 19.56
N PHE A 85 -6.12 26.15 18.81
CA PHE A 85 -5.69 27.54 18.77
C PHE A 85 -5.81 28.21 17.40
N VAL A 86 -5.99 27.43 16.30
CA VAL A 86 -6.01 27.97 14.93
C VAL A 86 -7.38 27.70 14.29
N ASN A 87 -7.73 26.45 14.02
CA ASN A 87 -8.98 26.11 13.34
C ASN A 87 -9.62 24.84 13.91
N SER A 88 -10.57 25.00 14.82
CA SER A 88 -11.33 23.88 15.41
C SER A 88 -12.29 23.20 14.43
N ASN A 89 -12.49 23.77 13.25
CA ASN A 89 -13.39 23.26 12.21
C ASN A 89 -12.70 22.30 11.23
N ALA A 90 -11.37 22.22 11.23
CA ALA A 90 -10.65 21.29 10.39
C ALA A 90 -11.00 19.82 10.77
N LEU A 91 -11.24 18.97 9.77
CA LEU A 91 -11.49 17.54 9.96
C LEU A 91 -10.18 16.78 9.92
N VAL A 92 -10.07 15.73 10.74
CA VAL A 92 -8.83 14.96 10.85
C VAL A 92 -9.05 13.51 10.44
N VAL A 93 -8.30 13.05 9.46
CA VAL A 93 -8.26 11.66 9.02
C VAL A 93 -6.89 11.08 9.39
N HIS A 94 -6.86 9.95 10.07
CA HIS A 94 -5.63 9.25 10.42
C HIS A 94 -5.48 8.00 9.56
N ARG A 95 -4.47 7.97 8.70
CA ARG A 95 -4.13 6.78 7.91
C ARG A 95 -3.13 5.91 8.64
N ILE A 96 -3.54 4.71 9.03
CA ILE A 96 -2.71 3.73 9.76
C ILE A 96 -2.21 2.64 8.80
N ASN A 97 -0.89 2.56 8.65
CA ASN A 97 -0.18 1.57 7.82
C ASN A 97 1.06 1.00 8.51
N GLU A 98 1.17 1.19 9.82
CA GLU A 98 2.29 0.71 10.64
C GLU A 98 1.75 0.02 11.89
N CYS A 99 2.47 -1.00 12.36
CA CYS A 99 2.17 -1.73 13.60
C CYS A 99 3.45 -2.41 14.13
N ASP A 100 3.40 -2.82 15.39
CA ASP A 100 4.51 -3.49 16.05
C ASP A 100 4.89 -4.80 15.35
N GLU A 101 3.91 -5.57 14.88
CA GLU A 101 4.06 -6.88 14.23
C GLU A 101 4.88 -6.78 12.93
N ARG A 102 4.78 -5.66 12.22
CA ARG A 102 5.47 -5.45 10.94
C ARG A 102 6.99 -5.48 11.06
N LYS A 103 7.54 -4.93 12.15
CA LYS A 103 8.98 -4.79 12.36
C LYS A 103 9.47 -5.45 13.64
N ASN A 104 8.58 -6.16 14.35
CA ASN A 104 8.84 -6.74 15.65
C ASN A 104 9.36 -5.66 16.64
N THR A 105 8.61 -4.55 16.70
CA THR A 105 8.82 -3.44 17.63
C THR A 105 7.88 -3.53 18.81
N GLU A 106 8.05 -2.66 19.81
CA GLU A 106 7.16 -2.53 20.95
C GLU A 106 6.72 -1.08 21.11
N GLY A 107 5.42 -0.88 21.34
CA GLY A 107 4.85 0.44 21.64
C GLY A 107 4.41 1.27 20.45
N VAL A 108 4.65 0.84 19.21
CA VAL A 108 4.15 1.52 17.99
C VAL A 108 2.63 1.52 17.97
N ASN A 109 2.00 0.39 18.25
CA ASN A 109 0.55 0.27 18.29
C ASN A 109 -0.08 1.24 19.29
N ASN A 110 0.44 1.29 20.51
CA ASN A 110 -0.05 2.20 21.56
C ASN A 110 0.16 3.67 21.18
N PHE A 111 1.29 4.00 20.56
CA PHE A 111 1.58 5.36 20.10
C PHE A 111 0.62 5.81 19.00
N TYR A 112 0.30 4.93 18.06
CA TYR A 112 -0.69 5.22 17.00
C TYR A 112 -2.11 5.33 17.56
N LEU A 113 -2.47 4.53 18.58
CA LEU A 113 -3.76 4.69 19.29
C LEU A 113 -3.85 6.05 20.00
N GLU A 114 -2.78 6.49 20.66
CA GLU A 114 -2.74 7.81 21.29
C GLU A 114 -2.89 8.93 20.26
N ALA A 115 -2.19 8.82 19.15
CA ALA A 115 -2.32 9.76 18.03
C ALA A 115 -3.73 9.78 17.44
N ASN A 116 -4.39 8.63 17.41
CA ASN A 116 -5.74 8.49 16.85
C ASN A 116 -6.84 9.19 17.64
N LYS A 117 -6.59 9.55 18.90
CA LYS A 117 -7.56 10.31 19.72
C LYS A 117 -7.94 11.67 19.13
N TYR A 118 -7.13 12.18 18.22
CA TYR A 118 -7.39 13.46 17.54
C TYR A 118 -7.97 13.29 16.13
N ALA A 119 -8.21 12.04 15.71
CA ALA A 119 -8.81 11.75 14.41
C ALA A 119 -10.34 11.69 14.50
N ASP A 120 -11.01 12.16 13.45
CA ASP A 120 -12.46 12.02 13.27
C ASP A 120 -12.81 10.73 12.53
N GLU A 121 -11.95 10.34 11.60
CA GLU A 121 -12.04 9.10 10.85
C GLU A 121 -10.66 8.45 10.76
N THR A 122 -10.64 7.12 10.74
CA THR A 122 -9.43 6.32 10.62
C THR A 122 -9.46 5.49 9.35
N VAL A 123 -8.38 5.53 8.59
CA VAL A 123 -8.21 4.70 7.39
C VAL A 123 -7.15 3.65 7.63
N PHE A 124 -7.51 2.39 7.46
CA PHE A 124 -6.62 1.25 7.49
C PHE A 124 -6.31 0.74 6.09
N VAL A 125 -5.08 0.30 5.86
CA VAL A 125 -4.62 -0.17 4.54
C VAL A 125 -4.94 -1.65 4.28
N SER A 126 -5.49 -2.37 5.24
CA SER A 126 -6.01 -3.74 5.11
C SER A 126 -6.89 -4.11 6.30
N THR A 127 -7.72 -5.13 6.13
CA THR A 127 -8.49 -5.74 7.22
C THR A 127 -7.58 -6.33 8.31
N TRP A 128 -6.40 -6.83 7.92
CA TRP A 128 -5.45 -7.41 8.87
C TRP A 128 -4.98 -6.37 9.91
N ILE A 129 -4.51 -5.20 9.48
CA ILE A 129 -4.06 -4.16 10.41
C ILE A 129 -5.24 -3.52 11.16
N TYR A 130 -6.42 -3.38 10.51
CA TYR A 130 -7.63 -2.95 11.19
C TYR A 130 -7.96 -3.84 12.39
N LYS A 131 -7.91 -5.19 12.23
CA LYS A 131 -8.18 -6.13 13.33
C LYS A 131 -7.22 -5.98 14.49
N ILE A 132 -5.93 -5.69 14.24
CA ILE A 132 -4.96 -5.42 15.31
C ILE A 132 -5.43 -4.23 16.15
N TYR A 133 -5.74 -3.11 15.52
CA TYR A 133 -6.16 -1.89 16.22
C TYR A 133 -7.58 -1.99 16.79
N GLN A 134 -8.47 -2.74 16.16
CA GLN A 134 -9.80 -3.05 16.72
C GLN A 134 -9.70 -3.80 18.04
N ASN A 135 -8.82 -4.80 18.12
CA ASN A 135 -8.54 -5.54 19.37
C ASN A 135 -7.92 -4.67 20.46
N LEU A 136 -7.29 -3.56 20.09
CA LEU A 136 -6.73 -2.57 20.98
C LEU A 136 -7.70 -1.44 21.35
N GLY A 137 -8.95 -1.49 20.86
CA GLY A 137 -10.03 -0.60 21.25
C GLY A 137 -10.25 0.61 20.34
N ILE A 138 -9.77 0.60 19.11
CA ILE A 138 -10.11 1.67 18.16
C ILE A 138 -11.60 1.64 17.82
N ASP A 139 -12.21 2.83 17.63
CA ASP A 139 -13.63 2.94 17.32
C ASP A 139 -13.92 2.45 15.88
N SER A 140 -14.66 1.36 15.77
CA SER A 140 -15.04 0.77 14.50
C SER A 140 -16.03 1.63 13.71
N SER A 141 -16.83 2.48 14.39
CA SER A 141 -17.83 3.33 13.74
C SER A 141 -17.24 4.47 12.92
N THR A 142 -15.97 4.81 13.20
CA THR A 142 -15.18 5.85 12.53
C THR A 142 -13.98 5.27 11.79
N SER A 143 -14.04 4.00 11.43
CA SER A 143 -12.96 3.26 10.77
C SER A 143 -13.37 2.79 9.38
N THR A 144 -12.49 3.00 8.40
CA THR A 144 -12.69 2.61 7.01
C THR A 144 -11.44 1.87 6.51
N ILE A 145 -11.63 0.86 5.66
CA ILE A 145 -10.52 0.18 5.00
C ILE A 145 -10.40 0.72 3.58
N ILE A 146 -9.26 1.32 3.26
CA ILE A 146 -8.90 1.73 1.90
C ILE A 146 -7.60 1.04 1.54
N LEU A 147 -7.67 0.07 0.65
CA LEU A 147 -6.51 -0.69 0.22
C LEU A 147 -5.47 0.19 -0.47
N GLY A 148 -4.19 -0.11 -0.28
CA GLY A 148 -3.11 0.53 -1.02
C GLY A 148 -3.24 0.30 -2.53
N GLY A 149 -2.62 1.14 -3.35
CA GLY A 149 -2.68 1.03 -4.80
C GLY A 149 -1.36 1.38 -5.49
N GLY A 150 -0.92 0.55 -6.43
CA GLY A 150 0.21 0.84 -7.30
C GLY A 150 -0.17 1.80 -8.44
N ASP A 151 0.82 2.45 -9.03
CA ASP A 151 0.61 3.36 -10.16
C ASP A 151 0.24 2.58 -11.44
N SER A 152 -1.03 2.60 -11.80
CA SER A 152 -1.56 1.89 -12.97
C SER A 152 -1.11 2.48 -14.33
N ASN A 153 -0.50 3.67 -14.35
CA ASN A 153 0.10 4.21 -15.55
C ASN A 153 1.45 3.53 -15.85
N LEU A 154 2.19 3.16 -14.82
CA LEU A 154 3.46 2.43 -14.91
C LEU A 154 3.25 0.91 -14.94
N PHE A 155 2.57 0.39 -13.92
CA PHE A 155 2.33 -1.04 -13.75
C PHE A 155 0.99 -1.43 -14.35
N ASN A 156 1.02 -2.07 -15.49
CA ASN A 156 -0.15 -2.48 -16.24
C ASN A 156 0.20 -3.64 -17.18
N THR A 157 -0.81 -4.30 -17.72
CA THR A 157 -0.65 -5.47 -18.60
C THR A 157 -0.31 -5.12 -20.06
N LYS A 158 -0.21 -3.83 -20.40
CA LYS A 158 0.09 -3.40 -21.79
C LYS A 158 1.47 -3.92 -22.22
N GLY A 159 1.49 -4.70 -23.31
CA GLY A 159 2.71 -5.32 -23.83
C GLY A 159 3.17 -6.58 -23.08
N LYS A 160 2.45 -7.00 -22.04
CA LYS A 160 2.71 -8.25 -21.33
C LYS A 160 2.45 -9.45 -22.23
N LYS A 161 3.42 -10.37 -22.33
CA LYS A 161 3.27 -11.63 -23.06
C LYS A 161 2.96 -12.78 -22.11
N GLU A 162 2.00 -13.60 -22.48
CA GLU A 162 1.69 -14.85 -21.80
C GLU A 162 2.86 -15.84 -21.92
N TRP A 163 3.07 -16.66 -20.91
CA TRP A 163 4.03 -17.76 -20.98
C TRP A 163 3.54 -18.85 -21.91
N ASN A 164 4.33 -19.16 -22.92
CA ASN A 164 4.00 -20.14 -23.98
C ASN A 164 4.42 -21.59 -23.68
N GLN A 165 4.92 -21.82 -22.46
CA GLN A 165 5.38 -23.14 -21.98
C GLN A 165 6.58 -23.74 -22.74
N SER A 166 7.13 -23.07 -23.74
CA SER A 166 8.29 -23.55 -24.52
C SER A 166 9.64 -23.29 -23.82
N ASN A 167 9.66 -22.35 -22.89
CA ASN A 167 10.83 -21.93 -22.14
C ASN A 167 10.61 -22.03 -20.64
N LYS A 168 11.69 -21.95 -19.85
CA LYS A 168 11.58 -21.87 -18.40
C LYS A 168 10.61 -20.76 -17.98
N ILE A 169 9.79 -21.06 -16.99
CA ILE A 169 8.96 -20.02 -16.38
C ILE A 169 9.86 -19.08 -15.58
N ARG A 170 9.70 -17.79 -15.78
CA ARG A 170 10.48 -16.75 -15.09
C ARG A 170 9.71 -16.27 -13.86
N LEU A 171 10.26 -16.57 -12.68
CA LEU A 171 9.79 -16.16 -11.38
C LEU A 171 10.55 -14.91 -10.94
N ALA A 172 9.86 -13.89 -10.45
CA ALA A 172 10.47 -12.69 -9.91
C ALA A 172 10.05 -12.40 -8.46
N THR A 173 10.89 -11.69 -7.76
CA THR A 173 10.56 -10.93 -6.55
C THR A 173 11.29 -9.60 -6.58
N HIS A 174 10.76 -8.58 -5.89
CA HIS A 174 11.52 -7.34 -5.72
C HIS A 174 11.32 -6.71 -4.34
N HIS A 175 12.42 -6.23 -3.75
CA HIS A 175 12.43 -5.59 -2.44
C HIS A 175 13.46 -4.47 -2.37
N TRP A 176 13.01 -3.29 -1.99
CA TRP A 176 13.91 -2.18 -1.70
C TRP A 176 14.71 -2.42 -0.41
N SER A 177 14.04 -2.91 0.64
CA SER A 177 14.62 -3.16 1.95
C SER A 177 15.17 -4.58 2.06
N SER A 178 16.35 -4.73 2.66
CA SER A 178 16.94 -6.03 3.04
C SER A 178 16.49 -6.55 4.41
N ASN A 179 15.40 -6.01 4.98
CA ASN A 179 14.86 -6.45 6.26
C ASN A 179 14.49 -7.94 6.22
N ILE A 180 14.75 -8.65 7.33
CA ILE A 180 14.50 -10.09 7.44
C ILE A 180 13.02 -10.46 7.20
N ASN A 181 12.09 -9.59 7.60
CA ASN A 181 10.66 -9.77 7.40
C ASN A 181 10.24 -9.70 5.91
N LYS A 182 11.16 -9.44 4.98
CA LYS A 182 10.90 -9.62 3.54
C LYS A 182 10.93 -11.07 3.09
N GLY A 183 11.04 -12.03 4.02
CA GLY A 183 10.91 -13.45 3.76
C GLY A 183 12.18 -14.13 3.30
N LEU A 184 13.31 -13.66 3.79
CA LEU A 184 14.63 -14.12 3.38
C LEU A 184 14.83 -15.63 3.54
N ASP A 185 14.29 -16.23 4.61
CA ASP A 185 14.39 -17.69 4.83
C ASP A 185 13.57 -18.48 3.81
N VAL A 186 12.46 -17.93 3.33
CA VAL A 186 11.69 -18.51 2.22
C VAL A 186 12.50 -18.48 0.93
N TYR A 187 13.20 -17.38 0.62
CA TYR A 187 14.05 -17.32 -0.57
C TYR A 187 15.24 -18.27 -0.47
N LYS A 188 15.82 -18.50 0.71
CA LYS A 188 16.82 -19.56 0.92
C LYS A 188 16.26 -20.96 0.67
N LYS A 189 15.01 -21.22 1.13
CA LYS A 189 14.31 -22.48 0.85
C LYS A 189 14.04 -22.64 -0.65
N LEU A 190 13.57 -21.57 -1.31
CA LEU A 190 13.34 -21.53 -2.75
C LEU A 190 14.64 -21.85 -3.52
N ASP A 191 15.77 -21.25 -3.15
CA ASP A 191 17.06 -21.53 -3.76
C ASP A 191 17.45 -23.00 -3.69
N LYS A 192 17.18 -23.67 -2.55
CA LYS A 192 17.38 -25.11 -2.41
C LYS A 192 16.41 -25.91 -3.29
N ILE A 193 15.14 -25.51 -3.40
CA ILE A 193 14.18 -26.17 -4.29
C ILE A 193 14.66 -26.05 -5.74
N LEU A 194 15.09 -24.88 -6.17
CA LEU A 194 15.56 -24.61 -7.53
C LEU A 194 16.85 -25.37 -7.88
N SER A 195 17.61 -25.88 -6.90
CA SER A 195 18.77 -26.74 -7.15
C SER A 195 18.40 -28.17 -7.58
N LYS A 196 17.15 -28.61 -7.36
CA LYS A 196 16.68 -29.95 -7.76
C LYS A 196 16.58 -30.05 -9.29
N LYS A 197 16.89 -31.23 -9.84
CA LYS A 197 16.94 -31.46 -11.29
C LYS A 197 15.66 -31.06 -12.02
N ASN A 198 14.50 -31.40 -11.47
CA ASN A 198 13.20 -31.08 -12.04
C ASN A 198 12.89 -29.58 -12.08
N PHE A 199 13.47 -28.78 -11.19
CA PHE A 199 13.27 -27.33 -11.16
C PHE A 199 14.27 -26.56 -11.99
N LYS A 200 15.52 -27.06 -12.12
CA LYS A 200 16.57 -26.41 -12.91
C LYS A 200 16.16 -26.17 -14.36
N ASP A 201 15.38 -27.07 -14.94
CA ASP A 201 14.94 -26.97 -16.32
C ASP A 201 13.56 -26.32 -16.45
N LEU A 202 12.84 -26.13 -15.34
CA LEU A 202 11.48 -25.59 -15.30
C LEU A 202 11.43 -24.10 -14.93
N VAL A 203 12.23 -23.66 -13.94
CA VAL A 203 12.11 -22.33 -13.34
C VAL A 203 13.42 -21.54 -13.44
N GLN A 204 13.31 -20.26 -13.78
CA GLN A 204 14.37 -19.27 -13.63
C GLN A 204 13.91 -18.23 -12.61
N PHE A 205 14.71 -17.95 -11.57
CA PHE A 205 14.36 -17.00 -10.52
C PHE A 205 15.22 -15.74 -10.58
N THR A 206 14.58 -14.60 -10.50
CA THR A 206 15.21 -13.27 -10.45
C THR A 206 14.83 -12.56 -9.15
N TYR A 207 15.82 -12.15 -8.38
CA TYR A 207 15.65 -11.28 -7.22
C TYR A 207 16.08 -9.86 -7.62
N ILE A 208 15.15 -8.91 -7.58
CA ILE A 208 15.38 -7.50 -7.92
C ILE A 208 15.44 -6.70 -6.61
N GLY A 209 16.59 -6.11 -6.28
CA GLY A 209 16.69 -5.29 -5.07
C GLY A 209 17.93 -5.54 -4.22
N ASN A 210 17.84 -5.08 -2.98
CA ASN A 210 18.92 -5.19 -2.02
C ASN A 210 18.86 -6.54 -1.28
N LEU A 211 19.90 -7.34 -1.45
CA LEU A 211 20.12 -8.55 -0.69
C LEU A 211 21.27 -8.31 0.29
N SER A 212 21.12 -8.74 1.54
CA SER A 212 22.19 -8.61 2.54
C SER A 212 23.44 -9.38 2.09
N SER A 213 24.62 -8.79 2.23
CA SER A 213 25.91 -9.33 1.74
C SER A 213 26.30 -10.69 2.34
N ASN A 214 25.73 -11.03 3.51
CA ASN A 214 25.93 -12.33 4.15
C ASN A 214 25.06 -13.45 3.56
N ILE A 215 24.21 -13.15 2.58
CA ILE A 215 23.30 -14.11 1.97
C ILE A 215 23.77 -14.41 0.55
N LYS A 216 24.02 -15.70 0.33
CA LYS A 216 24.38 -16.23 -0.99
C LYS A 216 23.29 -17.17 -1.45
N LEU A 217 22.57 -16.78 -2.49
CA LEU A 217 21.65 -17.63 -3.25
C LEU A 217 22.34 -18.00 -4.56
N LYS A 218 22.32 -19.28 -4.92
CA LYS A 218 23.13 -19.83 -6.05
C LYS A 218 22.30 -20.04 -7.32
N ASN A 219 21.00 -20.22 -7.17
CA ASN A 219 20.08 -20.60 -8.26
C ASN A 219 19.16 -19.44 -8.63
N MET A 220 19.68 -18.21 -8.58
CA MET A 220 18.94 -17.00 -8.95
C MET A 220 19.82 -16.03 -9.73
N THR A 221 19.19 -15.11 -10.42
CA THR A 221 19.80 -13.89 -10.96
C THR A 221 19.52 -12.74 -9.98
N LEU A 222 20.57 -12.04 -9.54
CA LEU A 222 20.42 -10.81 -8.75
C LEU A 222 20.45 -9.61 -9.68
N VAL A 223 19.39 -8.79 -9.62
CA VAL A 223 19.30 -7.52 -10.32
C VAL A 223 19.33 -6.40 -9.27
N PRO A 224 20.13 -5.34 -9.46
CA PRO A 224 20.11 -4.18 -8.57
C PRO A 224 18.69 -3.59 -8.41
N PRO A 225 18.44 -2.78 -7.36
CA PRO A 225 17.15 -2.13 -7.19
C PRO A 225 16.75 -1.32 -8.43
N LEU A 226 15.55 -1.58 -8.94
CA LEU A 226 14.92 -0.86 -10.04
C LEU A 226 13.71 -0.08 -9.53
N TYR A 227 13.30 0.96 -10.26
CA TYR A 227 12.11 1.75 -9.95
C TYR A 227 11.46 2.31 -11.23
N GLY A 228 10.23 2.82 -11.10
CA GLY A 228 9.52 3.45 -12.21
C GLY A 228 9.38 2.52 -13.41
N ILE A 229 9.64 3.05 -14.59
CA ILE A 229 9.47 2.32 -15.86
C ILE A 229 10.43 1.15 -16.02
N GLU A 230 11.64 1.24 -15.46
CA GLU A 230 12.63 0.15 -15.52
C GLU A 230 12.12 -1.06 -14.72
N LEU A 231 11.60 -0.85 -13.51
CA LEU A 231 10.99 -1.92 -12.72
C LEU A 231 9.75 -2.50 -13.42
N ALA A 232 8.89 -1.65 -13.98
CA ALA A 232 7.69 -2.11 -14.69
C ALA A 232 8.04 -2.98 -15.90
N ASN A 233 9.07 -2.61 -16.66
CA ASN A 233 9.55 -3.41 -17.80
C ASN A 233 10.17 -4.72 -17.36
N GLU A 234 10.96 -4.70 -16.29
CA GLU A 234 11.58 -5.90 -15.74
C GLU A 234 10.52 -6.88 -15.22
N LEU A 235 9.50 -6.41 -14.47
CA LEU A 235 8.38 -7.24 -14.04
C LEU A 235 7.64 -7.85 -15.24
N LYS A 236 7.33 -7.05 -16.27
CA LYS A 236 6.66 -7.55 -17.47
C LYS A 236 7.46 -8.61 -18.23
N SER A 237 8.78 -8.64 -18.06
CA SER A 237 9.65 -9.67 -18.66
C SER A 237 9.48 -11.03 -17.97
N HIS A 238 8.94 -11.10 -16.75
CA HIS A 238 8.74 -12.33 -15.97
C HIS A 238 7.32 -12.90 -16.16
N HIS A 239 7.08 -14.12 -15.67
CA HIS A 239 5.80 -14.80 -15.85
C HIS A 239 4.99 -14.89 -14.54
N ILE A 240 5.63 -15.18 -13.42
CA ILE A 240 5.02 -15.28 -12.08
C ILE A 240 5.83 -14.47 -11.07
N TYR A 241 5.20 -14.11 -9.98
CA TYR A 241 5.81 -13.35 -8.89
C TYR A 241 5.72 -14.11 -7.57
N ILE A 242 6.73 -13.99 -6.70
CA ILE A 242 6.67 -14.51 -5.34
C ILE A 242 6.85 -13.37 -4.34
N THR A 243 5.99 -13.33 -3.33
CA THR A 243 6.18 -12.50 -2.14
C THR A 243 6.15 -13.36 -0.89
N ALA A 244 7.18 -13.24 -0.08
CA ALA A 244 7.35 -13.95 1.17
C ALA A 244 7.39 -13.01 2.38
N SER A 245 6.98 -11.75 2.21
CA SER A 245 6.96 -10.77 3.29
C SER A 245 6.06 -11.21 4.44
N LEU A 246 6.55 -11.03 5.67
CA LEU A 246 5.83 -11.35 6.89
C LEU A 246 5.24 -10.08 7.49
N ASN A 247 4.01 -10.19 8.00
CA ASN A 247 3.31 -9.12 8.72
C ASN A 247 3.29 -7.77 7.95
N GLU A 248 3.22 -7.83 6.62
CA GLU A 248 3.12 -6.64 5.78
C GLU A 248 1.67 -6.14 5.78
N PRO A 249 1.36 -4.93 6.29
CA PRO A 249 -0.02 -4.43 6.33
C PRO A 249 -0.61 -4.19 4.93
N SER A 250 0.25 -3.76 4.02
CA SER A 250 0.02 -3.54 2.60
C SER A 250 1.36 -3.81 1.92
N GLY A 251 1.51 -3.66 0.68
CA GLY A 251 2.83 -3.79 0.06
C GLY A 251 2.74 -3.47 -1.41
N ASN A 252 3.45 -2.45 -1.87
CA ASN A 252 3.38 -2.08 -3.28
C ASN A 252 3.95 -3.19 -4.18
N HIS A 253 4.94 -3.94 -3.71
CA HIS A 253 5.66 -4.92 -4.53
C HIS A 253 4.74 -5.99 -5.16
N HIS A 254 3.82 -6.57 -4.41
CA HIS A 254 2.90 -7.56 -4.97
C HIS A 254 1.77 -6.91 -5.77
N ILE A 255 1.36 -5.67 -5.43
CA ILE A 255 0.38 -4.90 -6.21
C ILE A 255 0.97 -4.55 -7.58
N GLU A 256 2.21 -4.04 -7.64
CA GLU A 256 2.93 -3.69 -8.86
C GLU A 256 3.13 -4.92 -9.77
N ALA A 257 3.44 -6.08 -9.18
CA ALA A 257 3.55 -7.34 -9.89
C ALA A 257 2.19 -7.80 -10.46
N ALA A 258 1.11 -7.77 -9.66
CA ALA A 258 -0.23 -8.13 -10.10
C ALA A 258 -0.72 -7.21 -11.24
N GLN A 259 -0.55 -5.89 -11.09
CA GLN A 259 -0.87 -4.93 -12.14
C GLN A 259 -0.06 -5.16 -13.43
N SER A 260 1.19 -5.64 -13.31
CA SER A 260 2.03 -6.01 -14.44
C SER A 260 1.66 -7.36 -15.06
N GLY A 261 0.62 -8.05 -14.57
CA GLY A 261 0.11 -9.30 -15.10
C GLY A 261 0.89 -10.54 -14.67
N LEU A 262 1.47 -10.55 -13.47
CA LEU A 262 2.16 -11.70 -12.91
C LEU A 262 1.27 -12.39 -11.86
N PRO A 263 0.80 -13.63 -12.08
CA PRO A 263 0.21 -14.47 -11.04
C PRO A 263 1.10 -14.54 -9.80
N ILE A 264 0.51 -14.41 -8.61
CA ILE A 264 1.25 -14.23 -7.37
C ILE A 264 1.32 -15.53 -6.56
N LEU A 265 2.53 -15.97 -6.23
CA LEU A 265 2.76 -16.93 -5.15
C LEU A 265 2.98 -16.11 -3.88
N TYR A 266 2.06 -16.17 -2.91
CA TYR A 266 2.09 -15.26 -1.77
C TYR A 266 2.04 -15.97 -0.42
N MET A 267 2.87 -15.48 0.53
CA MET A 267 2.85 -15.96 1.90
C MET A 267 1.52 -15.63 2.58
N ASP A 268 0.97 -16.57 3.35
CA ASP A 268 -0.19 -16.34 4.20
C ASP A 268 0.19 -15.51 5.43
N SER A 269 0.44 -14.23 5.24
CA SER A 269 0.91 -13.36 6.31
C SER A 269 0.50 -11.90 6.12
N GLY A 270 0.15 -11.22 7.20
CA GLY A 270 -0.23 -9.82 7.16
C GLY A 270 -1.49 -9.55 6.35
N GLY A 271 -1.52 -8.42 5.69
CA GLY A 271 -2.59 -8.02 4.76
C GLY A 271 -2.43 -8.56 3.34
N ILE A 272 -1.32 -9.24 3.02
CA ILE A 272 -1.02 -9.73 1.66
C ILE A 272 -2.14 -10.57 1.05
N PRO A 273 -2.76 -11.53 1.79
CA PRO A 273 -3.86 -12.33 1.23
C PRO A 273 -5.02 -11.50 0.67
N GLU A 274 -5.37 -10.38 1.31
CA GLU A 274 -6.45 -9.50 0.90
C GLU A 274 -6.21 -8.85 -0.48
N TYR A 275 -4.94 -8.68 -0.85
CA TYR A 275 -4.52 -8.14 -2.15
C TYR A 275 -4.34 -9.19 -3.24
N CYS A 276 -4.08 -10.45 -2.86
CA CYS A 276 -3.62 -11.49 -3.78
C CYS A 276 -4.65 -12.61 -4.01
N ASP A 277 -5.69 -12.71 -3.17
CA ASP A 277 -6.69 -13.77 -3.28
C ASP A 277 -7.45 -13.69 -4.62
N GLY A 278 -7.59 -14.85 -5.29
CA GLY A 278 -8.13 -14.92 -6.65
C GLY A 278 -7.13 -14.60 -7.78
N PHE A 279 -5.93 -14.07 -7.48
CA PHE A 279 -4.90 -13.67 -8.46
C PHE A 279 -3.60 -14.46 -8.33
N GLY A 280 -3.62 -15.52 -7.55
CA GLY A 280 -2.48 -16.37 -7.31
C GLY A 280 -2.77 -17.45 -6.29
N ILE A 281 -1.71 -18.06 -5.74
CA ILE A 281 -1.81 -19.16 -4.79
C ILE A 281 -1.11 -18.79 -3.49
N LYS A 282 -1.80 -19.02 -2.39
CA LYS A 282 -1.31 -18.88 -1.03
C LYS A 282 -0.38 -20.04 -0.68
N PHE A 283 0.72 -19.75 0.00
CA PHE A 283 1.64 -20.76 0.52
C PHE A 283 2.04 -20.51 1.97
N THR A 284 2.52 -21.58 2.62
CA THR A 284 3.24 -21.54 3.88
C THR A 284 4.71 -21.92 3.64
N TYR A 285 5.56 -21.70 4.65
CA TYR A 285 6.95 -22.13 4.54
C TYR A 285 7.07 -23.61 4.16
N GLU A 286 6.23 -24.48 4.72
CA GLU A 286 6.28 -25.94 4.53
C GLU A 286 5.93 -26.36 3.11
N ASN A 287 4.85 -25.81 2.54
CA ASN A 287 4.25 -26.25 1.27
C ASN A 287 4.70 -25.44 0.03
N LEU A 288 5.74 -24.59 0.16
CA LEU A 288 6.24 -23.73 -0.91
C LEU A 288 6.45 -24.46 -2.24
N GLU A 289 7.09 -25.63 -2.21
CA GLU A 289 7.40 -26.42 -3.41
C GLU A 289 6.15 -26.89 -4.12
N GLU A 290 5.19 -27.43 -3.37
CA GLU A 290 3.89 -27.88 -3.88
C GLU A 290 3.12 -26.74 -4.52
N LYS A 291 3.02 -25.59 -3.80
CA LYS A 291 2.25 -24.45 -4.26
C LYS A 291 2.90 -23.72 -5.44
N LEU A 292 4.22 -23.77 -5.58
CA LEU A 292 4.91 -23.30 -6.77
C LEU A 292 4.52 -24.13 -8.01
N LEU A 293 4.53 -25.47 -7.89
CA LEU A 293 4.12 -26.36 -8.99
C LEU A 293 2.64 -26.20 -9.34
N GLU A 294 1.78 -26.02 -8.34
CA GLU A 294 0.35 -25.76 -8.52
C GLU A 294 0.14 -24.44 -9.30
N LEU A 295 0.84 -23.36 -8.92
CA LEU A 295 0.75 -22.09 -9.64
C LEU A 295 1.24 -22.21 -11.08
N ILE A 296 2.31 -22.96 -11.33
CA ILE A 296 2.83 -23.19 -12.67
C ILE A 296 1.79 -23.94 -13.53
N LYS A 297 1.18 -24.97 -12.96
CA LYS A 297 0.11 -25.76 -13.62
C LYS A 297 -1.10 -24.88 -13.95
N ASP A 298 -1.53 -24.06 -13.02
CA ASP A 298 -2.72 -23.21 -13.14
C ASP A 298 -2.42 -21.80 -13.65
N TYR A 299 -1.20 -21.56 -14.18
CA TYR A 299 -0.73 -20.24 -14.63
C TYR A 299 -1.74 -19.48 -15.46
N LYS A 300 -2.29 -20.14 -16.51
CA LYS A 300 -3.21 -19.48 -17.45
C LYS A 300 -4.45 -18.94 -16.75
N LYS A 301 -5.02 -19.67 -15.81
CA LYS A 301 -6.19 -19.25 -15.03
C LYS A 301 -5.91 -17.93 -14.29
N TYR A 302 -4.80 -17.86 -13.55
CA TYR A 302 -4.47 -16.66 -12.78
C TYR A 302 -3.99 -15.50 -13.66
N PHE A 303 -3.32 -15.79 -14.77
CA PHE A 303 -2.95 -14.78 -15.75
C PHE A 303 -4.19 -14.10 -16.37
N GLU A 304 -5.23 -14.86 -16.70
CA GLU A 304 -6.51 -14.31 -17.18
C GLU A 304 -7.22 -13.50 -16.09
N ASN A 305 -7.24 -13.98 -14.83
CA ASN A 305 -7.87 -13.25 -13.72
C ASN A 305 -7.24 -11.87 -13.53
N LEU A 306 -5.93 -11.72 -13.71
CA LEU A 306 -5.21 -10.46 -13.53
C LEU A 306 -5.62 -9.35 -14.51
N LYS A 307 -6.28 -9.67 -15.62
CA LYS A 307 -6.87 -8.67 -16.51
C LYS A 307 -7.90 -7.79 -15.80
N ASN A 308 -8.51 -8.32 -14.74
CA ASN A 308 -9.51 -7.65 -13.91
C ASN A 308 -8.98 -7.34 -12.49
N TYR A 309 -7.66 -7.23 -12.31
CA TYR A 309 -7.09 -6.92 -10.99
C TYR A 309 -7.57 -5.56 -10.50
N PRO A 310 -8.29 -5.51 -9.33
CA PRO A 310 -9.04 -4.32 -8.94
C PRO A 310 -8.22 -3.28 -8.18
N VAL A 311 -7.02 -3.67 -7.69
CA VAL A 311 -6.24 -2.82 -6.78
C VAL A 311 -5.30 -1.92 -7.58
N ASN A 312 -5.53 -0.61 -7.50
CA ASN A 312 -4.71 0.40 -8.19
C ASN A 312 -4.87 1.78 -7.51
N ASN A 313 -3.98 2.70 -7.86
CA ASN A 313 -3.98 4.05 -7.29
C ASN A 313 -5.26 4.86 -7.61
N LYS A 314 -5.87 4.68 -8.78
CA LYS A 314 -7.09 5.40 -9.15
C LYS A 314 -8.25 5.02 -8.24
N LYS A 315 -8.46 3.71 -8.02
CA LYS A 315 -9.48 3.22 -7.08
C LYS A 315 -9.22 3.73 -5.67
N MET A 316 -7.98 3.60 -5.20
CA MET A 316 -7.59 4.09 -3.87
C MET A 316 -7.90 5.58 -3.70
N MET A 317 -7.54 6.43 -4.68
CA MET A 317 -7.79 7.87 -4.60
C MET A 317 -9.27 8.21 -4.64
N ASN A 318 -10.07 7.53 -5.46
CA ASN A 318 -11.53 7.71 -5.48
C ASN A 318 -12.16 7.32 -4.14
N GLU A 319 -11.65 6.30 -3.45
CA GLU A 319 -12.13 5.93 -2.11
C GLU A 319 -11.80 7.00 -1.07
N TYR A 320 -10.62 7.67 -1.16
CA TYR A 320 -10.30 8.85 -0.34
C TYR A 320 -11.19 10.04 -0.67
N GLU A 321 -11.48 10.31 -1.93
CA GLU A 321 -12.39 11.36 -2.39
C GLU A 321 -13.78 11.16 -1.78
N ASN A 322 -14.37 9.97 -1.92
CA ASN A 322 -15.66 9.62 -1.34
C ASN A 322 -15.67 9.76 0.21
N LEU A 323 -14.59 9.37 0.87
CA LEU A 323 -14.43 9.55 2.31
C LEU A 323 -14.44 11.03 2.68
N PHE A 324 -13.68 11.85 1.95
CA PHE A 324 -13.58 13.29 2.23
C PHE A 324 -14.91 14.01 1.99
N GLU A 325 -15.63 13.68 0.92
CA GLU A 325 -16.97 14.18 0.69
C GLU A 325 -17.92 13.80 1.84
N LYS A 326 -17.89 12.53 2.27
CA LYS A 326 -18.70 12.04 3.39
C LYS A 326 -18.45 12.86 4.67
N ILE A 327 -17.18 13.03 5.06
CA ILE A 327 -16.86 13.73 6.32
C ILE A 327 -17.14 15.23 6.24
N LEU A 328 -16.95 15.86 5.08
CA LEU A 328 -17.29 17.27 4.87
C LEU A 328 -18.81 17.48 4.99
N ASN A 329 -19.62 16.60 4.41
CA ASN A 329 -21.08 16.65 4.52
C ASN A 329 -21.58 16.37 5.95
N SER A 330 -20.81 15.61 6.75
CA SER A 330 -21.14 15.28 8.16
C SER A 330 -20.41 16.17 9.18
N LYS A 331 -19.79 17.26 8.75
CA LYS A 331 -18.91 18.11 9.57
C LYS A 331 -19.53 18.54 10.91
N GLU A 332 -20.80 18.96 10.91
CA GLU A 332 -21.47 19.42 12.13
C GLU A 332 -21.73 18.26 13.12
N GLU A 333 -22.01 17.07 12.64
CA GLU A 333 -22.16 15.86 13.48
C GLU A 333 -20.83 15.45 14.10
N ILE A 334 -19.77 15.49 13.31
CA ILE A 334 -18.40 15.19 13.75
C ILE A 334 -17.98 16.15 14.86
N LYS A 335 -18.24 17.45 14.71
CA LYS A 335 -17.93 18.47 15.72
C LYS A 335 -18.69 18.24 17.04
N LYS A 336 -19.96 17.84 16.96
CA LYS A 336 -20.76 17.49 18.16
C LYS A 336 -20.16 16.30 18.90
N ARG A 337 -19.72 15.26 18.15
CA ARG A 337 -19.04 14.06 18.70
C ARG A 337 -17.75 14.42 19.44
N ARG A 338 -16.88 15.26 18.85
CA ARG A 338 -15.66 15.77 19.50
C ARG A 338 -15.96 16.44 20.84
N THR A 339 -16.99 17.30 20.89
CA THR A 339 -17.37 18.04 22.10
C THR A 339 -17.79 17.10 23.24
N ILE A 340 -18.39 15.96 22.92
CA ILE A 340 -18.80 14.94 23.90
C ILE A 340 -17.59 14.15 24.40
N ALA A 341 -16.67 13.79 23.52
CA ALA A 341 -15.50 12.98 23.83
C ALA A 341 -14.42 13.75 24.67
N HIS A 342 -14.46 15.09 24.64
CA HIS A 342 -13.52 15.95 25.39
C HIS A 342 -14.09 16.56 26.66
N LYS A 343 -15.32 16.18 27.08
CA LYS A 343 -15.89 16.45 28.41
C LYS A 343 -15.58 15.34 29.38
#